data_394fa3ff563bd814a1e92eda2895f80a
#
_entry.id   394fa3ff563bd814a1e92eda2895f80a
#
_cell.length_a   1.000
_cell.length_b   1.000
_cell.length_c   1.000
_cell.angle_alpha   90.00
_cell.angle_beta   90.00
_cell.angle_gamma   90.00
#
_symmetry.space_group_name_H-M   'P 1'
#
loop_
_entity.id
_entity.type
_entity.pdbx_description
1 polymer ?
#
loop_
_entity_poly.entity_id
_entity_poly.type
_entity_poly.pdbx_seq_one_letter_code
_entity_poly.pdbx_strand_id
1 'polypeptide(L)'
;MAKEGSITRAAERLGLSVQTISTQLGLLERQLGQALFAPQGRSLILTEAGRTALGYAEQIFQIGGKLREALAEGTHTRPRFAVGVTDAVPKLISFRLLESLLRPPHKFRLACIEGDFEHLLGELALNRLDLVVADRSAPQRANLKLDSHLLGNVGIALFGSADLCARYGPAFPRQLDGAPLLLPARSDPLRGAIDAWFEAHDIRPEIVGEFSDSALLKTFGRAGLGLFPAPAAMHADILAQFQAHPLGALHGVGESWYAISTHKRLPHPAIAIIQDAGGERLVG
;
A
#
# COMPACT_ATOMS: atom_id res chain seq x y z
N MET A 1 -27.42 -8.68 -10.82
CA MET A 1 -28.07 -7.58 -11.56
C MET A 1 -27.08 -6.42 -11.81
N ALA A 2 -26.55 -5.76 -10.80
CA ALA A 2 -25.62 -4.64 -11.00
C ALA A 2 -24.44 -4.97 -11.92
N LYS A 3 -23.82 -6.14 -11.76
CA LYS A 3 -22.71 -6.63 -12.62
C LYS A 3 -23.15 -7.08 -14.02
N GLU A 4 -24.38 -7.57 -14.15
CA GLU A 4 -24.88 -8.15 -15.41
C GLU A 4 -25.65 -7.13 -16.27
N GLY A 5 -26.04 -6.00 -15.70
CA GLY A 5 -26.82 -4.94 -16.36
C GLY A 5 -28.21 -5.38 -16.84
N SER A 6 -28.67 -6.59 -16.48
CA SER A 6 -29.93 -7.18 -16.92
C SER A 6 -30.46 -8.19 -15.89
N ILE A 7 -31.79 -8.13 -15.64
CA ILE A 7 -32.47 -9.10 -14.76
C ILE A 7 -32.39 -10.52 -15.36
N THR A 8 -32.56 -10.64 -16.66
CA THR A 8 -32.55 -11.95 -17.34
C THR A 8 -31.21 -12.65 -17.17
N ARG A 9 -30.09 -11.95 -17.45
CA ARG A 9 -28.75 -12.52 -17.27
C ARG A 9 -28.44 -12.82 -15.81
N ALA A 10 -28.94 -12.00 -14.88
CA ALA A 10 -28.79 -12.28 -13.45
C ALA A 10 -29.57 -13.52 -13.04
N ALA A 11 -30.80 -13.74 -13.59
CA ALA A 11 -31.63 -14.91 -13.36
C ALA A 11 -30.95 -16.19 -13.85
N GLU A 12 -30.44 -16.19 -15.07
CA GLU A 12 -29.68 -17.30 -15.64
C GLU A 12 -28.47 -17.67 -14.79
N ARG A 13 -27.69 -16.68 -14.39
CA ARG A 13 -26.50 -16.91 -13.56
C ARG A 13 -26.78 -17.48 -12.18
N LEU A 14 -27.91 -17.08 -11.57
CA LEU A 14 -28.31 -17.55 -10.24
C LEU A 14 -29.18 -18.83 -10.27
N GLY A 15 -29.55 -19.32 -11.44
CA GLY A 15 -30.47 -20.44 -11.58
C GLY A 15 -31.89 -20.14 -11.07
N LEU A 16 -32.31 -18.87 -11.13
CA LEU A 16 -33.61 -18.39 -10.63
C LEU A 16 -34.49 -17.91 -11.79
N SER A 17 -35.80 -17.79 -11.55
CA SER A 17 -36.68 -17.13 -12.50
C SER A 17 -36.53 -15.62 -12.47
N VAL A 18 -36.72 -14.96 -13.62
CA VAL A 18 -36.77 -13.49 -13.73
C VAL A 18 -37.78 -12.89 -12.75
N GLN A 19 -38.90 -13.55 -12.57
CA GLN A 19 -39.97 -13.12 -11.69
C GLN A 19 -39.57 -13.21 -10.22
N THR A 20 -38.82 -14.23 -9.83
CA THR A 20 -38.24 -14.35 -8.47
C THR A 20 -37.32 -13.20 -8.16
N ILE A 21 -36.38 -12.87 -9.07
CA ILE A 21 -35.43 -11.76 -8.86
C ILE A 21 -36.17 -10.43 -8.81
N SER A 22 -37.11 -10.19 -9.71
CA SER A 22 -37.91 -8.95 -9.71
C SER A 22 -38.70 -8.77 -8.42
N THR A 23 -39.31 -9.84 -7.92
CA THR A 23 -40.08 -9.84 -6.65
C THR A 23 -39.14 -9.53 -5.45
N GLN A 24 -37.99 -10.20 -5.37
CA GLN A 24 -37.04 -10.01 -4.29
C GLN A 24 -36.44 -8.59 -4.31
N LEU A 25 -36.13 -8.05 -5.48
CA LEU A 25 -35.68 -6.69 -5.63
C LEU A 25 -36.75 -5.70 -5.15
N GLY A 26 -38.00 -5.84 -5.61
CA GLY A 26 -39.07 -4.96 -5.19
C GLY A 26 -39.37 -5.05 -3.69
N LEU A 27 -39.16 -6.21 -3.05
CA LEU A 27 -39.24 -6.35 -1.59
C LEU A 27 -38.11 -5.56 -0.90
N LEU A 28 -36.88 -5.70 -1.38
CA LEU A 28 -35.73 -4.97 -0.83
C LEU A 28 -35.89 -3.47 -0.97
N GLU A 29 -36.30 -2.97 -2.14
CA GLU A 29 -36.53 -1.54 -2.38
C GLU A 29 -37.63 -0.98 -1.46
N ARG A 30 -38.70 -1.73 -1.25
CA ARG A 30 -39.76 -1.36 -0.29
C ARG A 30 -39.26 -1.31 1.14
N GLN A 31 -38.43 -2.27 1.56
CA GLN A 31 -37.85 -2.29 2.92
C GLN A 31 -36.89 -1.13 3.14
N LEU A 32 -36.12 -0.74 2.12
CA LEU A 32 -35.17 0.37 2.19
C LEU A 32 -35.84 1.74 1.92
N GLY A 33 -37.07 1.75 1.44
CA GLY A 33 -37.80 2.99 1.10
C GLY A 33 -37.20 3.74 -0.10
N GLN A 34 -36.33 3.09 -0.90
CA GLN A 34 -35.58 3.71 -1.98
C GLN A 34 -35.52 2.77 -3.20
N ALA A 35 -35.70 3.30 -4.41
CA ALA A 35 -35.44 2.55 -5.63
C ALA A 35 -33.93 2.39 -5.83
N LEU A 36 -33.48 1.16 -6.01
CA LEU A 36 -32.07 0.84 -6.22
C LEU A 36 -31.69 0.83 -7.70
N PHE A 37 -32.67 0.64 -8.59
CA PHE A 37 -32.48 0.65 -10.02
C PHE A 37 -33.46 1.62 -10.70
N ALA A 38 -32.99 2.25 -11.77
CA ALA A 38 -33.83 3.08 -12.64
C ALA A 38 -33.73 2.57 -14.08
N PRO A 39 -34.83 2.66 -14.86
CA PRO A 39 -34.82 2.28 -16.27
C PRO A 39 -34.00 3.30 -17.08
N GLN A 40 -33.13 2.80 -17.96
CA GLN A 40 -32.42 3.59 -18.97
C GLN A 40 -32.55 2.89 -20.32
N GLY A 41 -33.51 3.31 -21.11
CA GLY A 41 -33.87 2.61 -22.34
C GLY A 41 -34.32 1.19 -22.10
N ARG A 42 -33.61 0.19 -22.65
CA ARG A 42 -33.84 -1.23 -22.43
C ARG A 42 -33.04 -1.86 -21.26
N SER A 43 -32.26 -1.06 -20.56
CA SER A 43 -31.38 -1.51 -19.47
C SER A 43 -31.82 -0.92 -18.13
N LEU A 44 -31.40 -1.56 -17.04
CA LEU A 44 -31.51 -1.04 -15.69
C LEU A 44 -30.15 -0.54 -15.23
N ILE A 45 -30.10 0.69 -14.73
CA ILE A 45 -28.92 1.29 -14.14
C ILE A 45 -29.13 1.47 -12.63
N LEU A 46 -28.04 1.47 -11.88
CA LEU A 46 -28.08 1.76 -10.45
C LEU A 46 -28.41 3.25 -10.22
N THR A 47 -29.33 3.51 -9.31
CA THR A 47 -29.52 4.84 -8.70
C THR A 47 -28.35 5.17 -7.77
N GLU A 48 -28.33 6.36 -7.18
CA GLU A 48 -27.37 6.71 -6.13
C GLU A 48 -27.57 5.82 -4.89
N ALA A 49 -28.82 5.62 -4.46
CA ALA A 49 -29.17 4.65 -3.41
C ALA A 49 -28.73 3.23 -3.78
N GLY A 50 -28.89 2.83 -5.05
CA GLY A 50 -28.45 1.54 -5.57
C GLY A 50 -26.95 1.34 -5.49
N ARG A 51 -26.14 2.35 -5.82
CA ARG A 51 -24.68 2.31 -5.66
C ARG A 51 -24.27 2.16 -4.21
N THR A 52 -24.89 2.92 -3.32
CA THR A 52 -24.66 2.83 -1.88
C THR A 52 -25.03 1.45 -1.34
N ALA A 53 -26.23 0.94 -1.68
CA ALA A 53 -26.69 -0.39 -1.25
C ALA A 53 -25.78 -1.52 -1.80
N LEU A 54 -25.30 -1.41 -3.04
CA LEU A 54 -24.37 -2.38 -3.62
C LEU A 54 -23.06 -2.44 -2.84
N GLY A 55 -22.48 -1.28 -2.46
CA GLY A 55 -21.27 -1.23 -1.66
C GLY A 55 -21.43 -1.95 -0.32
N TYR A 56 -22.53 -1.71 0.40
CA TYR A 56 -22.82 -2.42 1.65
C TYR A 56 -23.10 -3.92 1.43
N ALA A 57 -23.83 -4.28 0.37
CA ALA A 57 -24.10 -5.67 0.04
C ALA A 57 -22.81 -6.45 -0.25
N GLU A 58 -21.87 -5.86 -1.00
CA GLU A 58 -20.57 -6.47 -1.26
C GLU A 58 -19.78 -6.70 0.04
N GLN A 59 -19.80 -5.76 0.98
CA GLN A 59 -19.18 -5.93 2.29
C GLN A 59 -19.83 -7.08 3.10
N ILE A 60 -21.16 -7.15 3.14
CA ILE A 60 -21.89 -8.22 3.85
C ILE A 60 -21.53 -9.59 3.27
N PHE A 61 -21.54 -9.73 1.95
CA PHE A 61 -21.20 -11.01 1.29
C PHE A 61 -19.73 -11.39 1.51
N GLN A 62 -18.82 -10.43 1.56
CA GLN A 62 -17.41 -10.71 1.86
C GLN A 62 -17.22 -11.17 3.31
N ILE A 63 -17.88 -10.50 4.27
CA ILE A 63 -17.85 -10.92 5.67
C ILE A 63 -18.43 -12.32 5.82
N GLY A 64 -19.56 -12.61 5.14
CA GLY A 64 -20.16 -13.94 5.09
C GLY A 64 -19.26 -15.00 4.45
N GLY A 65 -18.46 -14.63 3.45
CA GLY A 65 -17.41 -15.46 2.86
C GLY A 65 -16.31 -15.78 3.86
N LYS A 66 -15.74 -14.77 4.51
CA LYS A 66 -14.72 -14.92 5.56
C LYS A 66 -15.19 -15.79 6.74
N LEU A 67 -16.46 -15.63 7.16
CA LEU A 67 -17.05 -16.49 8.19
C LEU A 67 -17.10 -17.97 7.77
N ARG A 68 -17.53 -18.24 6.54
CA ARG A 68 -17.55 -19.62 6.01
C ARG A 68 -16.15 -20.22 5.91
N GLU A 69 -15.18 -19.44 5.43
CA GLU A 69 -13.77 -19.85 5.39
C GLU A 69 -13.27 -20.18 6.80
N ALA A 70 -13.51 -19.28 7.78
CA ALA A 70 -13.09 -19.48 9.16
C ALA A 70 -13.72 -20.71 9.82
N LEU A 71 -14.94 -21.07 9.47
CA LEU A 71 -15.64 -22.25 10.00
C LEU A 71 -15.30 -23.54 9.25
N ALA A 72 -15.05 -23.46 7.94
CA ALA A 72 -14.69 -24.60 7.11
C ALA A 72 -13.23 -25.03 7.29
N GLU A 73 -12.37 -24.08 7.58
CA GLU A 73 -10.97 -24.27 7.90
C GLU A 73 -10.88 -24.73 9.36
N GLY A 74 -11.01 -26.03 9.66
CA GLY A 74 -10.80 -26.58 11.02
C GLY A 74 -9.48 -26.08 11.63
N THR A 75 -9.24 -26.40 12.91
CA THR A 75 -8.16 -25.90 13.80
C THR A 75 -6.69 -25.92 13.29
N HIS A 76 -6.46 -26.27 12.02
CA HIS A 76 -5.13 -26.44 11.40
C HIS A 76 -4.78 -25.46 10.28
N THR A 77 -5.67 -24.57 9.86
CA THR A 77 -5.40 -23.64 8.76
C THR A 77 -4.90 -22.29 9.27
N ARG A 78 -3.95 -21.72 8.53
CA ARG A 78 -3.39 -20.40 8.82
C ARG A 78 -4.43 -19.32 8.47
N PRO A 79 -4.86 -18.46 9.42
CA PRO A 79 -5.77 -17.36 9.12
C PRO A 79 -5.22 -16.49 7.99
N ARG A 80 -6.06 -16.16 7.01
CA ARG A 80 -5.68 -15.27 5.91
C ARG A 80 -5.58 -13.84 6.42
N PHE A 81 -4.50 -13.16 6.08
CA PHE A 81 -4.31 -11.74 6.29
C PHE A 81 -3.97 -11.05 4.97
N ALA A 82 -4.79 -10.10 4.54
CA ALA A 82 -4.66 -9.42 3.26
C ALA A 82 -4.12 -8.00 3.46
N VAL A 83 -2.97 -7.70 2.87
CA VAL A 83 -2.28 -6.42 2.99
C VAL A 83 -2.14 -5.78 1.62
N GLY A 84 -2.49 -4.50 1.52
CA GLY A 84 -2.09 -3.62 0.44
C GLY A 84 -0.81 -2.87 0.80
N VAL A 85 0.09 -2.73 -0.14
CA VAL A 85 1.31 -1.93 0.02
C VAL A 85 1.37 -0.92 -1.11
N THR A 86 1.51 0.36 -0.79
CA THR A 86 1.62 1.38 -1.85
C THR A 86 2.95 1.26 -2.59
N ASP A 87 2.95 1.62 -3.88
CA ASP A 87 4.12 1.54 -4.75
C ASP A 87 5.30 2.37 -4.20
N ALA A 88 5.02 3.41 -3.41
CA ALA A 88 6.01 4.26 -2.75
C ALA A 88 6.78 3.53 -1.63
N VAL A 89 6.22 2.47 -1.03
CA VAL A 89 6.88 1.73 0.06
C VAL A 89 7.95 0.80 -0.50
N PRO A 90 9.23 0.97 -0.13
CA PRO A 90 10.30 0.09 -0.60
C PRO A 90 10.06 -1.37 -0.23
N LYS A 91 10.39 -2.30 -1.14
CA LYS A 91 10.19 -3.75 -0.94
C LYS A 91 10.87 -4.28 0.33
N LEU A 92 12.03 -3.73 0.70
CA LEU A 92 12.74 -4.11 1.93
C LEU A 92 11.99 -3.68 3.20
N ILE A 93 11.36 -2.51 3.18
CA ILE A 93 10.50 -2.04 4.29
C ILE A 93 9.30 -2.97 4.41
N SER A 94 8.61 -3.24 3.29
CA SER A 94 7.48 -4.16 3.25
C SER A 94 7.85 -5.54 3.80
N PHE A 95 9.00 -6.07 3.39
CA PHE A 95 9.51 -7.35 3.89
C PHE A 95 9.71 -7.33 5.41
N ARG A 96 10.43 -6.33 5.94
CA ARG A 96 10.71 -6.22 7.39
C ARG A 96 9.44 -6.10 8.23
N LEU A 97 8.42 -5.40 7.72
CA LEU A 97 7.14 -5.26 8.42
C LEU A 97 6.33 -6.55 8.42
N LEU A 98 6.37 -7.31 7.34
CA LEU A 98 5.45 -8.44 7.12
C LEU A 98 6.06 -9.81 7.42
N GLU A 99 7.40 -9.95 7.46
CA GLU A 99 8.04 -11.26 7.64
C GLU A 99 7.67 -11.96 8.95
N SER A 100 7.47 -11.21 10.03
CA SER A 100 7.09 -11.75 11.34
C SER A 100 5.75 -12.49 11.32
N LEU A 101 4.84 -12.12 10.41
CA LEU A 101 3.55 -12.79 10.25
C LEU A 101 3.67 -14.24 9.76
N LEU A 102 4.77 -14.55 9.05
CA LEU A 102 5.01 -15.86 8.45
C LEU A 102 5.91 -16.75 9.33
N ARG A 103 6.57 -16.17 10.34
CA ARG A 103 7.49 -16.87 11.25
C ARG A 103 6.78 -17.31 12.54
N PRO A 104 7.24 -18.39 13.20
CA PRO A 104 6.75 -18.75 14.54
C PRO A 104 6.95 -17.58 15.53
N PRO A 105 6.06 -17.39 16.51
CA PRO A 105 4.88 -18.24 16.81
C PRO A 105 3.67 -17.97 15.90
N HIS A 106 3.75 -16.97 15.00
CA HIS A 106 2.64 -16.56 14.15
C HIS A 106 2.53 -17.48 12.93
N LYS A 107 1.31 -17.79 12.51
CA LYS A 107 1.04 -18.71 11.40
C LYS A 107 -0.05 -18.14 10.50
N PHE A 108 0.18 -16.94 9.94
CA PHE A 108 -0.77 -16.34 8.99
C PHE A 108 -0.48 -16.80 7.55
N ARG A 109 -1.53 -16.80 6.72
CA ARG A 109 -1.44 -16.88 5.27
C ARG A 109 -1.52 -15.47 4.72
N LEU A 110 -0.38 -14.88 4.40
CA LEU A 110 -0.26 -13.53 3.88
C LEU A 110 -0.73 -13.49 2.42
N ALA A 111 -1.61 -12.54 2.09
CA ALA A 111 -1.94 -12.12 0.73
C ALA A 111 -1.54 -10.65 0.59
N CYS A 112 -0.48 -10.39 -0.18
CA CYS A 112 0.04 -9.04 -0.38
C CYS A 112 -0.26 -8.59 -1.80
N ILE A 113 -0.80 -7.38 -1.97
CA ILE A 113 -0.97 -6.72 -3.26
C ILE A 113 -0.32 -5.36 -3.24
N GLU A 114 0.19 -4.93 -4.38
CA GLU A 114 0.75 -3.59 -4.56
C GLU A 114 -0.18 -2.75 -5.44
N GLY A 115 -0.12 -1.44 -5.27
CA GLY A 115 -0.92 -0.53 -6.06
C GLY A 115 -0.89 0.92 -5.57
N ASP A 116 -1.64 1.76 -6.25
CA ASP A 116 -1.77 3.15 -5.86
C ASP A 116 -2.60 3.32 -4.56
N PHE A 117 -2.32 4.42 -3.87
CA PHE A 117 -2.89 4.69 -2.55
C PHE A 117 -4.42 4.72 -2.53
N GLU A 118 -5.06 5.40 -3.48
CA GLU A 118 -6.52 5.54 -3.51
C GLU A 118 -7.22 4.21 -3.82
N HIS A 119 -6.65 3.43 -4.74
CA HIS A 119 -7.14 2.10 -5.07
C HIS A 119 -7.10 1.18 -3.84
N LEU A 120 -5.95 1.14 -3.15
CA LEU A 120 -5.79 0.30 -1.96
C LEU A 120 -6.70 0.73 -0.80
N LEU A 121 -6.94 2.04 -0.61
CA LEU A 121 -7.93 2.51 0.36
C LEU A 121 -9.35 2.08 -0.03
N GLY A 122 -9.67 2.08 -1.32
CA GLY A 122 -10.94 1.53 -1.83
C GLY A 122 -11.12 0.04 -1.50
N GLU A 123 -10.09 -0.77 -1.74
CA GLU A 123 -10.10 -2.20 -1.40
C GLU A 123 -10.19 -2.44 0.13
N LEU A 124 -9.52 -1.59 0.93
CA LEU A 124 -9.63 -1.61 2.40
C LEU A 124 -11.04 -1.29 2.86
N ALA A 125 -11.67 -0.25 2.29
CA ALA A 125 -13.04 0.15 2.58
C ALA A 125 -14.04 -0.96 2.26
N LEU A 126 -13.79 -1.71 1.19
CA LEU A 126 -14.58 -2.88 0.79
C LEU A 126 -14.26 -4.13 1.61
N ASN A 127 -13.42 -4.07 2.65
CA ASN A 127 -12.92 -5.21 3.44
C ASN A 127 -12.25 -6.32 2.61
N ARG A 128 -11.72 -6.00 1.43
CA ARG A 128 -10.89 -6.90 0.61
C ARG A 128 -9.46 -6.96 1.10
N LEU A 129 -9.02 -5.88 1.76
CA LEU A 129 -7.79 -5.79 2.53
C LEU A 129 -8.11 -5.67 4.02
N ASP A 130 -7.21 -6.14 4.84
CA ASP A 130 -7.26 -6.01 6.30
C ASP A 130 -6.40 -4.84 6.78
N LEU A 131 -5.36 -4.49 5.99
CA LEU A 131 -4.41 -3.41 6.26
C LEU A 131 -3.91 -2.81 4.95
N VAL A 132 -3.56 -1.53 4.98
CA VAL A 132 -2.74 -0.88 3.94
C VAL A 132 -1.49 -0.30 4.60
N VAL A 133 -0.32 -0.59 4.05
CA VAL A 133 0.95 0.06 4.39
C VAL A 133 1.23 1.14 3.36
N ALA A 134 1.47 2.38 3.82
CA ALA A 134 1.59 3.54 2.96
C ALA A 134 2.65 4.54 3.45
N ASP A 135 3.07 5.43 2.56
CA ASP A 135 3.97 6.56 2.79
C ASP A 135 3.30 7.79 3.43
N ARG A 136 1.99 7.71 3.65
CA ARG A 136 1.17 8.80 4.20
C ARG A 136 -0.04 8.27 4.96
N SER A 137 -0.59 9.10 5.84
CA SER A 137 -1.83 8.80 6.56
C SER A 137 -3.06 8.85 5.65
N ALA A 138 -4.10 8.12 6.00
CA ALA A 138 -5.37 8.19 5.31
C ALA A 138 -6.03 9.57 5.49
N PRO A 139 -6.65 10.12 4.43
CA PRO A 139 -7.41 11.35 4.55
C PRO A 139 -8.65 11.12 5.41
N GLN A 140 -9.00 12.10 6.24
CA GLN A 140 -10.24 12.07 7.00
C GLN A 140 -11.43 12.27 6.04
N ARG A 141 -12.23 11.23 5.84
CA ARG A 141 -13.42 11.27 5.02
C ARG A 141 -14.65 10.98 5.88
N ALA A 142 -15.70 11.77 5.73
CA ALA A 142 -16.92 11.68 6.56
C ALA A 142 -17.57 10.28 6.55
N ASN A 143 -17.47 9.56 5.44
CA ASN A 143 -18.15 8.28 5.22
C ASN A 143 -17.26 7.04 5.46
N LEU A 144 -15.99 7.23 5.79
CA LEU A 144 -15.05 6.11 5.97
C LEU A 144 -14.13 6.40 7.17
N LYS A 145 -14.35 5.68 8.25
CA LYS A 145 -13.50 5.77 9.45
C LYS A 145 -12.29 4.86 9.26
N LEU A 146 -11.16 5.48 8.94
CA LEU A 146 -9.87 4.82 8.84
C LEU A 146 -8.98 5.27 9.99
N ASP A 147 -8.30 4.31 10.59
CA ASP A 147 -7.27 4.56 11.60
C ASP A 147 -5.90 4.47 10.90
N SER A 148 -5.08 5.51 11.06
CA SER A 148 -3.71 5.53 10.57
C SER A 148 -2.77 5.50 11.76
N HIS A 149 -1.94 4.47 11.84
CA HIS A 149 -0.91 4.32 12.85
C HIS A 149 0.46 4.55 12.22
N LEU A 150 1.23 5.47 12.79
CA LEU A 150 2.62 5.70 12.36
C LEU A 150 3.48 4.50 12.77
N LEU A 151 4.08 3.84 11.77
CA LEU A 151 4.99 2.71 11.98
C LEU A 151 6.41 3.16 12.30
N GLY A 152 6.82 4.30 11.75
CA GLY A 152 8.13 4.89 12.01
C GLY A 152 8.49 5.99 11.01
N ASN A 153 9.53 6.73 11.38
CA ASN A 153 10.18 7.72 10.53
C ASN A 153 11.60 7.22 10.25
N VAL A 154 11.98 7.21 8.99
CA VAL A 154 13.28 6.70 8.57
C VAL A 154 14.02 7.80 7.83
N GLY A 155 15.22 8.14 8.30
CA GLY A 155 16.11 9.08 7.62
C GLY A 155 16.62 8.50 6.29
N ILE A 156 16.92 9.38 5.34
CA ILE A 156 17.46 8.99 4.03
C ILE A 156 18.98 9.22 4.03
N ALA A 157 19.70 8.27 3.43
CA ALA A 157 21.12 8.39 3.12
C ALA A 157 21.36 8.17 1.63
N LEU A 158 22.46 8.72 1.13
CA LEU A 158 22.98 8.38 -0.20
C LEU A 158 23.81 7.11 -0.11
N PHE A 159 23.68 6.29 -1.14
CA PHE A 159 24.42 5.05 -1.33
C PHE A 159 25.08 5.02 -2.70
N GLY A 160 26.12 4.23 -2.85
CA GLY A 160 26.80 4.04 -4.12
C GLY A 160 27.72 2.83 -4.13
N SER A 161 28.32 2.55 -5.29
CA SER A 161 29.39 1.58 -5.38
C SER A 161 30.60 2.01 -4.53
N ALA A 162 31.49 1.08 -4.19
CA ALA A 162 32.71 1.36 -3.42
C ALA A 162 33.52 2.49 -4.05
N ASP A 163 33.63 2.51 -5.38
CA ASP A 163 34.40 3.53 -6.12
C ASP A 163 33.76 4.92 -6.03
N LEU A 164 32.44 5.01 -6.16
CA LEU A 164 31.72 6.27 -6.01
C LEU A 164 31.81 6.77 -4.56
N CYS A 165 31.68 5.89 -3.58
CA CYS A 165 31.84 6.26 -2.18
C CYS A 165 33.25 6.72 -1.84
N ALA A 166 34.27 6.08 -2.39
CA ALA A 166 35.66 6.51 -2.22
C ALA A 166 35.91 7.90 -2.83
N ARG A 167 35.29 8.19 -3.99
CA ARG A 167 35.44 9.45 -4.70
C ARG A 167 34.70 10.61 -4.05
N TYR A 168 33.45 10.40 -3.61
CA TYR A 168 32.56 11.47 -3.15
C TYR A 168 32.32 11.51 -1.63
N GLY A 169 32.88 10.54 -0.88
CA GLY A 169 32.71 10.44 0.58
C GLY A 169 33.57 11.36 1.43
N PRO A 170 34.88 11.57 1.13
CA PRO A 170 35.82 12.20 2.06
C PRO A 170 35.44 13.61 2.53
N ALA A 171 34.75 14.39 1.70
CA ALA A 171 34.27 15.72 2.06
C ALA A 171 32.76 15.90 1.85
N PHE A 172 31.99 14.83 2.15
CA PHE A 172 30.54 14.89 2.15
C PHE A 172 30.04 16.03 3.06
N PRO A 173 29.04 16.84 2.64
CA PRO A 173 28.31 16.72 1.38
C PRO A 173 28.89 17.52 0.19
N ARG A 174 29.90 18.35 0.39
CA ARG A 174 30.41 19.31 -0.62
C ARG A 174 30.88 18.65 -1.91
N GLN A 175 31.41 17.44 -1.84
CA GLN A 175 31.88 16.69 -3.02
C GLN A 175 30.74 16.14 -3.90
N LEU A 176 29.50 16.33 -3.50
CA LEU A 176 28.35 15.95 -4.32
C LEU A 176 28.10 16.94 -5.47
N ASP A 177 28.75 18.08 -5.49
CA ASP A 177 28.65 19.01 -6.62
C ASP A 177 29.21 18.36 -7.89
N GLY A 178 28.37 18.26 -8.94
CA GLY A 178 28.69 17.54 -10.18
C GLY A 178 28.73 15.99 -10.04
N ALA A 179 28.39 15.43 -8.89
CA ALA A 179 28.34 13.97 -8.72
C ALA A 179 27.15 13.35 -9.49
N PRO A 180 27.34 12.17 -10.13
CA PRO A 180 26.24 11.50 -10.83
C PRO A 180 25.21 10.97 -9.83
N LEU A 181 23.96 11.41 -9.96
CA LEU A 181 22.85 10.97 -9.12
C LEU A 181 21.75 10.28 -9.91
N LEU A 182 21.24 9.22 -9.30
CA LEU A 182 20.02 8.52 -9.69
C LEU A 182 18.94 8.90 -8.67
N LEU A 183 17.87 9.51 -9.09
CA LEU A 183 16.86 10.06 -8.20
C LEU A 183 15.47 9.43 -8.42
N PRO A 184 14.58 9.46 -7.42
CA PRO A 184 13.18 9.17 -7.63
C PRO A 184 12.56 10.14 -8.65
N ALA A 185 11.53 9.69 -9.36
CA ALA A 185 10.77 10.52 -10.28
C ALA A 185 10.17 11.74 -9.56
N ARG A 186 9.90 12.81 -10.31
CA ARG A 186 9.37 14.07 -9.72
C ARG A 186 7.99 13.94 -9.07
N SER A 187 7.25 12.87 -9.37
CA SER A 187 5.98 12.53 -8.73
C SER A 187 6.14 11.90 -7.35
N ASP A 188 7.35 11.47 -6.98
CA ASP A 188 7.63 10.90 -5.68
C ASP A 188 7.77 12.01 -4.63
N PRO A 189 7.07 11.95 -3.48
CA PRO A 189 7.18 12.94 -2.42
C PRO A 189 8.61 13.13 -1.89
N LEU A 190 9.41 12.06 -1.84
CA LEU A 190 10.80 12.10 -1.40
C LEU A 190 11.67 12.99 -2.30
N ARG A 191 11.35 13.06 -3.61
CA ARG A 191 12.13 13.84 -4.56
C ARG A 191 12.18 15.32 -4.19
N GLY A 192 11.06 15.93 -3.82
CA GLY A 192 11.00 17.33 -3.43
C GLY A 192 11.85 17.64 -2.19
N ALA A 193 11.85 16.73 -1.21
CA ALA A 193 12.69 16.90 0.00
C ALA A 193 14.20 16.78 -0.33
N ILE A 194 14.59 15.90 -1.25
CA ILE A 194 15.96 15.74 -1.70
C ILE A 194 16.42 16.98 -2.49
N ASP A 195 15.60 17.45 -3.41
CA ASP A 195 15.91 18.66 -4.21
C ASP A 195 16.10 19.88 -3.29
N ALA A 196 15.20 20.07 -2.31
CA ALA A 196 15.31 21.15 -1.32
C ALA A 196 16.57 21.01 -0.44
N TRP A 197 16.97 19.78 -0.11
CA TRP A 197 18.19 19.53 0.64
C TRP A 197 19.45 19.96 -0.16
N PHE A 198 19.52 19.62 -1.45
CA PHE A 198 20.63 20.04 -2.31
C PHE A 198 20.68 21.55 -2.47
N GLU A 199 19.52 22.20 -2.66
CA GLU A 199 19.41 23.64 -2.77
C GLU A 199 19.89 24.33 -1.47
N ALA A 200 19.49 23.85 -0.30
CA ALA A 200 19.89 24.39 0.99
C ALA A 200 21.41 24.28 1.26
N HIS A 201 22.09 23.34 0.60
CA HIS A 201 23.55 23.16 0.73
C HIS A 201 24.35 23.77 -0.43
N ASP A 202 23.67 24.45 -1.39
CA ASP A 202 24.27 25.00 -2.63
C ASP A 202 25.06 23.95 -3.42
N ILE A 203 24.47 22.74 -3.56
CA ILE A 203 25.05 21.61 -4.26
C ILE A 203 24.22 21.33 -5.52
N ARG A 204 24.90 21.18 -6.67
CA ARG A 204 24.28 20.89 -7.97
C ARG A 204 24.81 19.58 -8.53
N PRO A 205 24.21 18.45 -8.15
CA PRO A 205 24.61 17.14 -8.69
C PRO A 205 24.20 17.01 -10.16
N GLU A 206 24.87 16.11 -10.87
CA GLU A 206 24.46 15.70 -12.20
C GLU A 206 23.38 14.63 -12.10
N ILE A 207 22.12 14.93 -12.47
CA ILE A 207 21.04 13.93 -12.48
C ILE A 207 21.19 13.08 -13.74
N VAL A 208 21.70 11.85 -13.57
CA VAL A 208 21.95 10.91 -14.68
C VAL A 208 20.77 9.97 -14.92
N GLY A 209 19.80 9.89 -14.01
CA GLY A 209 18.59 9.09 -14.18
C GLY A 209 17.50 9.43 -13.17
N GLU A 210 16.23 9.29 -13.61
CA GLU A 210 15.04 9.46 -12.78
C GLU A 210 14.17 8.21 -12.88
N PHE A 211 13.72 7.67 -11.74
CA PHE A 211 13.04 6.37 -11.67
C PHE A 211 11.77 6.45 -10.83
N SER A 212 10.69 5.87 -11.32
CA SER A 212 9.45 5.68 -10.53
C SER A 212 9.50 4.42 -9.67
N ASP A 213 10.39 3.47 -10.00
CA ASP A 213 10.58 2.22 -9.25
C ASP A 213 11.91 2.24 -8.48
N SER A 214 11.83 2.13 -7.15
CA SER A 214 12.98 2.21 -6.26
C SER A 214 13.91 0.98 -6.36
N ALA A 215 13.43 -0.18 -6.83
CA ALA A 215 14.27 -1.35 -7.02
C ALA A 215 15.09 -1.23 -8.30
N LEU A 216 14.48 -0.70 -9.37
CA LEU A 216 15.18 -0.39 -10.62
C LEU A 216 16.26 0.66 -10.38
N LEU A 217 15.94 1.75 -9.65
CA LEU A 217 16.90 2.79 -9.26
C LEU A 217 18.13 2.18 -8.58
N LYS A 218 17.92 1.32 -7.57
CA LYS A 218 19.01 0.64 -6.83
C LYS A 218 19.82 -0.31 -7.73
N THR A 219 19.17 -0.93 -8.72
CA THR A 219 19.84 -1.81 -9.70
C THR A 219 20.82 -1.03 -10.56
N PHE A 220 20.46 0.17 -11.02
CA PHE A 220 21.36 1.09 -11.71
C PHE A 220 22.50 1.58 -10.80
N GLY A 221 22.17 1.86 -9.53
CA GLY A 221 23.16 2.23 -8.51
C GLY A 221 24.18 1.13 -8.25
N ARG A 222 23.74 -0.15 -8.19
CA ARG A 222 24.63 -1.32 -8.11
C ARG A 222 25.62 -1.38 -9.29
N ALA A 223 25.18 -1.02 -10.47
CA ALA A 223 26.03 -0.97 -11.65
C ALA A 223 27.06 0.18 -11.63
N GLY A 224 27.08 1.02 -10.58
CA GLY A 224 28.00 2.15 -10.44
C GLY A 224 27.66 3.35 -11.31
N LEU A 225 26.44 3.44 -11.83
CA LEU A 225 26.04 4.50 -12.76
C LEU A 225 25.72 5.83 -12.06
N GLY A 226 25.56 5.82 -10.74
CA GLY A 226 25.35 7.01 -9.92
C GLY A 226 25.09 6.67 -8.45
N LEU A 227 25.18 7.71 -7.61
CA LEU A 227 24.74 7.65 -6.22
C LEU A 227 23.23 7.69 -6.17
N PHE A 228 22.62 7.06 -5.16
CA PHE A 228 21.16 6.98 -5.04
C PHE A 228 20.69 7.10 -3.59
N PRO A 229 19.51 7.70 -3.34
CA PRO A 229 18.92 7.79 -2.02
C PRO A 229 18.23 6.47 -1.62
N ALA A 230 18.35 6.12 -0.33
CA ALA A 230 17.59 5.04 0.25
C ALA A 230 17.48 5.20 1.78
N PRO A 231 16.53 4.50 2.45
CA PRO A 231 16.40 4.53 3.90
C PRO A 231 17.70 4.11 4.61
N ALA A 232 18.21 4.95 5.48
CA ALA A 232 19.47 4.71 6.18
C ALA A 232 19.44 3.44 7.05
N ALA A 233 18.30 3.14 7.67
CA ALA A 233 18.10 1.92 8.47
C ALA A 233 18.25 0.62 7.66
N MET A 234 18.23 0.69 6.32
CA MET A 234 18.32 -0.46 5.42
C MET A 234 19.74 -0.70 4.88
N HIS A 235 20.76 -0.05 5.45
CA HIS A 235 22.13 -0.12 4.93
C HIS A 235 22.67 -1.56 4.78
N ALA A 236 22.39 -2.45 5.75
CA ALA A 236 22.85 -3.84 5.71
C ALA A 236 22.20 -4.63 4.54
N ASP A 237 20.89 -4.44 4.33
CA ASP A 237 20.18 -5.10 3.23
C ASP A 237 20.60 -4.53 1.86
N ILE A 238 20.81 -3.20 1.79
CA ILE A 238 21.27 -2.52 0.57
C ILE A 238 22.68 -3.02 0.21
N LEU A 239 23.56 -3.15 1.19
CA LEU A 239 24.89 -3.72 0.97
C LEU A 239 24.80 -5.17 0.48
N ALA A 240 23.99 -6.01 1.13
CA ALA A 240 23.87 -7.42 0.79
C ALA A 240 23.26 -7.65 -0.60
N GLN A 241 22.20 -6.88 -0.97
CA GLN A 241 21.47 -7.11 -2.21
C GLN A 241 22.03 -6.34 -3.40
N PHE A 242 22.47 -5.09 -3.16
CA PHE A 242 22.89 -4.18 -4.22
C PHE A 242 24.37 -3.87 -4.21
N GLN A 243 25.14 -4.41 -3.26
CA GLN A 243 26.59 -4.16 -3.12
C GLN A 243 26.92 -2.66 -3.07
N ALA A 244 25.98 -1.87 -2.51
CA ALA A 244 26.12 -0.43 -2.38
C ALA A 244 26.41 -0.05 -0.93
N HIS A 245 27.36 0.86 -0.77
CA HIS A 245 27.83 1.34 0.52
C HIS A 245 27.15 2.67 0.87
N PRO A 246 26.90 2.96 2.16
CA PRO A 246 26.43 4.25 2.58
C PRO A 246 27.52 5.30 2.37
N LEU A 247 27.14 6.45 1.78
CA LEU A 247 28.00 7.58 1.57
C LEU A 247 27.84 8.61 2.69
N GLY A 248 26.60 8.99 3.01
CA GLY A 248 26.28 9.98 4.04
C GLY A 248 24.78 10.21 4.15
N ALA A 249 24.35 10.68 5.34
CA ALA A 249 22.94 10.95 5.60
C ALA A 249 22.51 12.31 5.04
N LEU A 250 21.32 12.37 4.47
CA LEU A 250 20.66 13.62 4.09
C LEU A 250 19.88 14.14 5.31
N HIS A 251 20.54 14.87 6.19
CA HIS A 251 19.93 15.34 7.43
C HIS A 251 18.68 16.19 7.18
N GLY A 252 17.57 15.82 7.84
CA GLY A 252 16.27 16.46 7.65
C GLY A 252 15.44 15.89 6.50
N VAL A 253 16.00 14.96 5.72
CA VAL A 253 15.24 14.21 4.71
C VAL A 253 14.87 12.85 5.27
N GLY A 254 13.59 12.50 5.18
CA GLY A 254 13.09 11.23 5.69
C GLY A 254 11.74 10.84 5.10
N GLU A 255 11.36 9.63 5.36
CA GLU A 255 10.07 9.05 4.98
C GLU A 255 9.34 8.55 6.24
N SER A 256 8.03 8.64 6.20
CA SER A 256 7.15 8.15 7.25
C SER A 256 6.28 7.03 6.71
N TRP A 257 6.17 5.94 7.47
CA TRP A 257 5.38 4.79 7.07
C TRP A 257 4.17 4.63 7.99
N TYR A 258 3.03 4.32 7.41
CA TYR A 258 1.77 4.20 8.12
C TYR A 258 1.11 2.85 7.88
N ALA A 259 0.54 2.28 8.93
CA ALA A 259 -0.41 1.18 8.86
C ALA A 259 -1.83 1.75 8.90
N ILE A 260 -2.61 1.56 7.85
CA ILE A 260 -3.96 2.07 7.72
C ILE A 260 -4.94 0.90 7.80
N SER A 261 -5.90 0.97 8.70
CA SER A 261 -6.94 -0.04 8.86
C SER A 261 -8.32 0.60 9.02
N THR A 262 -9.37 -0.19 8.83
CA THR A 262 -10.73 0.27 9.18
C THR A 262 -10.92 0.23 10.69
N HIS A 263 -11.56 1.26 11.24
CA HIS A 263 -11.93 1.29 12.66
C HIS A 263 -12.86 0.11 12.99
N LYS A 264 -12.36 -0.88 13.72
CA LYS A 264 -13.12 -2.08 14.15
C LYS A 264 -12.98 -2.25 15.65
N ARG A 265 -14.05 -2.73 16.32
CA ARG A 265 -14.01 -3.08 17.75
C ARG A 265 -12.99 -4.17 18.08
N LEU A 266 -12.73 -5.07 17.12
CA LEU A 266 -11.77 -6.16 17.24
C LEU A 266 -10.87 -6.12 15.99
N PRO A 267 -9.72 -5.45 16.04
CA PRO A 267 -8.76 -5.45 14.94
C PRO A 267 -8.17 -6.85 14.75
N HIS A 268 -7.75 -7.15 13.53
CA HIS A 268 -7.07 -8.41 13.23
C HIS A 268 -5.75 -8.50 14.03
N PRO A 269 -5.44 -9.64 14.69
CA PRO A 269 -4.24 -9.76 15.53
C PRO A 269 -2.92 -9.42 14.81
N ALA A 270 -2.84 -9.68 13.50
CA ALA A 270 -1.68 -9.34 12.69
C ALA A 270 -1.38 -7.83 12.63
N ILE A 271 -2.38 -6.96 12.87
CA ILE A 271 -2.18 -5.50 12.85
C ILE A 271 -1.26 -5.08 13.98
N ALA A 272 -1.48 -5.58 15.20
CA ALA A 272 -0.62 -5.31 16.35
C ALA A 272 0.83 -5.76 16.09
N ILE A 273 1.02 -6.95 15.50
CA ILE A 273 2.35 -7.47 15.15
C ILE A 273 3.10 -6.55 14.19
N ILE A 274 2.39 -5.99 13.19
CA ILE A 274 2.99 -5.05 12.23
C ILE A 274 3.32 -3.72 12.91
N GLN A 275 2.46 -3.24 13.80
CA GLN A 275 2.69 -2.00 14.55
C GLN A 275 3.93 -2.13 15.46
N ASP A 276 4.06 -3.25 16.16
CA ASP A 276 5.22 -3.53 17.02
C ASP A 276 6.51 -3.66 16.17
N ALA A 277 6.43 -4.38 15.04
CA ALA A 277 7.56 -4.53 14.11
C ALA A 277 8.01 -3.18 13.52
N GLY A 278 7.08 -2.25 13.30
CA GLY A 278 7.39 -0.89 12.84
C GLY A 278 8.23 -0.13 13.86
N GLY A 279 7.81 -0.12 15.13
CA GLY A 279 8.53 0.55 16.21
C GLY A 279 9.94 -0.01 16.47
N GLU A 280 10.12 -1.32 16.36
CA GLU A 280 11.41 -1.97 16.65
C GLU A 280 12.39 -1.96 15.48
N ARG A 281 11.92 -2.03 14.23
CA ARG A 281 12.75 -2.35 13.06
C ARG A 281 12.94 -1.19 12.08
N LEU A 282 12.15 -0.13 12.21
CA LEU A 282 12.26 1.05 11.36
C LEU A 282 12.95 2.23 12.06
N VAL A 283 13.03 2.21 13.39
CA VAL A 283 13.72 3.20 14.20
C VAL A 283 15.07 2.60 14.60
N GLY A 284 16.02 2.62 13.71
CA GLY A 284 17.38 2.15 13.90
C GLY A 284 18.39 3.22 13.48
#